data_9b820be6161569cd193f1bccedf99161
#
_entry.id   9b820be6161569cd193f1bccedf99161
#
_cell.length_a   1.000
_cell.length_b   1.000
_cell.length_c   1.000
_cell.angle_alpha   90.00
_cell.angle_beta   90.00
_cell.angle_gamma   90.00
#
_symmetry.space_group_name_H-M   'P 1'
#
loop_
_entity.id
_entity.type
_entity.pdbx_description
1 polymer ?
#
loop_
_entity_poly.entity_id
_entity_poly.type
_entity_poly.pdbx_seq_one_letter_code
_entity_poly.pdbx_strand_id
1 'polypeptide(L)'
;MLLEGALTFLMGGIALKAFVKKESLSNNDSGKIQRIISLSGLNVKDGKDTLTTQLIRKKQHDWGWEYKYRIPLGRSFQDYLNKQSIIEDGINNRRQRLSLLDLKNIQLDGNIIESIKNLWTNKLTEEKEIELSFDGLLSIRVYDEPLPKEVEFIPGEKWRVPVGIAREKNEFKFHDFEKIPHLVLGGATRYGKSNFINSMITSLLQSNPEHIKLFLIDLKGGVELCDYEHLKQTVSIAYEPEQALETLKLAYDEMRKIQTRMRFLGKKNVVEAGIKERYFVIIDEVGELNPAESVTKEEKKLKQECQTYMSQIARLGAGLGFRQILATQYPTGDVIPRQCKQNSDAKLSFRVQSATASRVVLDETGAELLPQIKGRAIYQTADKREILQTPLITSDIINETITPFIVEEKPPEDMPEVKRIDDVSSIRFIPVKKEVPTIAEPERREHTLTFEEV
;
A
#
# COMPACT_ATOMS: atom_id res chain seq x y z
N MET A 1 -54.62 11.19 -39.18
CA MET A 1 -53.30 10.56 -39.39
C MET A 1 -52.11 11.40 -38.93
N LEU A 2 -51.92 12.67 -39.41
CA LEU A 2 -50.75 13.48 -38.95
C LEU A 2 -50.85 13.91 -37.47
N LEU A 3 -52.06 14.21 -37.00
CA LEU A 3 -52.27 14.61 -35.58
C LEU A 3 -52.09 13.42 -34.60
N GLU A 4 -52.54 12.24 -34.99
CA GLU A 4 -52.38 11.01 -34.20
C GLU A 4 -50.92 10.55 -34.13
N GLY A 5 -50.16 10.67 -35.22
CA GLY A 5 -48.73 10.40 -35.24
C GLY A 5 -47.95 11.36 -34.33
N ALA A 6 -48.28 12.65 -34.32
CA ALA A 6 -47.66 13.64 -33.45
C ALA A 6 -47.99 13.39 -31.99
N LEU A 7 -49.23 12.99 -31.66
CA LEU A 7 -49.63 12.68 -30.28
C LEU A 7 -48.93 11.41 -29.77
N THR A 8 -48.78 10.38 -30.59
CA THR A 8 -48.07 9.14 -30.26
C THR A 8 -46.58 9.40 -30.03
N PHE A 9 -45.96 10.28 -30.84
CA PHE A 9 -44.56 10.69 -30.65
C PHE A 9 -44.37 11.51 -29.38
N LEU A 10 -45.31 12.42 -29.06
CA LEU A 10 -45.26 13.22 -27.82
C LEU A 10 -45.45 12.36 -26.57
N MET A 11 -46.42 11.45 -26.58
CA MET A 11 -46.68 10.50 -25.50
C MET A 11 -45.52 9.53 -25.33
N GLY A 12 -44.92 9.03 -26.40
CA GLY A 12 -43.69 8.22 -26.39
C GLY A 12 -42.50 8.98 -25.82
N GLY A 13 -42.31 10.24 -26.18
CA GLY A 13 -41.27 11.11 -25.62
C GLY A 13 -41.44 11.40 -24.12
N ILE A 14 -42.69 11.63 -23.68
CA ILE A 14 -42.98 11.83 -22.22
C ILE A 14 -42.78 10.54 -21.47
N ALA A 15 -43.22 9.39 -21.97
CA ALA A 15 -43.02 8.08 -21.40
C ALA A 15 -41.52 7.73 -21.30
N LEU A 16 -40.75 8.01 -22.38
CA LEU A 16 -39.31 7.81 -22.42
C LEU A 16 -38.61 8.71 -21.40
N LYS A 17 -38.99 9.98 -21.30
CA LYS A 17 -38.44 10.94 -20.34
C LYS A 17 -38.78 10.56 -18.89
N ALA A 18 -39.98 10.05 -18.63
CA ALA A 18 -40.40 9.53 -17.32
C ALA A 18 -39.68 8.24 -16.98
N PHE A 19 -39.45 7.36 -17.94
CA PHE A 19 -38.69 6.12 -17.78
C PHE A 19 -37.20 6.40 -17.51
N VAL A 20 -36.56 7.28 -18.25
CA VAL A 20 -35.17 7.72 -18.04
C VAL A 20 -35.02 8.41 -16.69
N LYS A 21 -36.00 9.25 -16.30
CA LYS A 21 -36.01 9.90 -14.97
C LYS A 21 -36.21 8.87 -13.85
N LYS A 22 -37.01 7.83 -14.08
CA LYS A 22 -37.19 6.73 -13.11
C LYS A 22 -35.96 5.82 -13.02
N GLU A 23 -35.24 5.61 -14.12
CA GLU A 23 -33.98 4.85 -14.12
C GLU A 23 -32.83 5.65 -13.46
N SER A 24 -32.72 6.95 -13.71
CA SER A 24 -31.73 7.79 -13.01
C SER A 24 -31.98 7.86 -11.48
N LEU A 25 -33.23 7.65 -11.05
CA LEU A 25 -33.61 7.49 -9.65
C LEU A 25 -33.35 6.05 -9.12
N SER A 26 -33.20 5.05 -10.00
CA SER A 26 -33.00 3.64 -9.64
C SER A 26 -31.53 3.25 -9.40
N ASN A 27 -30.56 4.11 -9.74
CA ASN A 27 -29.13 3.88 -9.46
C ASN A 27 -28.76 4.10 -7.97
N ASN A 28 -29.74 4.34 -7.11
CA ASN A 28 -29.59 4.59 -5.70
C ASN A 28 -29.66 3.26 -4.94
N ASP A 29 -28.55 2.81 -4.42
CA ASP A 29 -28.42 1.56 -3.67
C ASP A 29 -28.96 1.64 -2.21
N SER A 30 -29.50 2.79 -1.75
CA SER A 30 -29.88 2.99 -0.33
C SER A 30 -30.89 1.97 0.19
N GLY A 31 -31.91 1.63 -0.59
CA GLY A 31 -32.90 0.62 -0.21
C GLY A 31 -32.31 -0.79 -0.16
N LYS A 32 -31.38 -1.09 -1.05
CA LYS A 32 -30.66 -2.37 -1.09
C LYS A 32 -29.73 -2.49 0.12
N ILE A 33 -28.95 -1.45 0.41
CA ILE A 33 -28.07 -1.36 1.59
C ILE A 33 -28.88 -1.56 2.87
N GLN A 34 -30.00 -0.86 3.01
CA GLN A 34 -30.84 -0.94 4.21
C GLN A 34 -31.42 -2.36 4.40
N ARG A 35 -31.82 -3.02 3.30
CA ARG A 35 -32.26 -4.41 3.34
C ARG A 35 -31.14 -5.37 3.72
N ILE A 36 -29.92 -5.20 3.17
CA ILE A 36 -28.76 -6.03 3.51
C ILE A 36 -28.41 -5.86 4.98
N ILE A 37 -28.34 -4.62 5.49
CA ILE A 37 -28.09 -4.32 6.89
C ILE A 37 -29.10 -5.03 7.79
N SER A 38 -30.39 -4.97 7.44
CA SER A 38 -31.44 -5.65 8.19
C SER A 38 -31.29 -7.17 8.22
N LEU A 39 -30.92 -7.77 7.07
CA LEU A 39 -30.74 -9.23 6.95
C LEU A 39 -29.41 -9.70 7.59
N SER A 40 -28.44 -8.83 7.73
CA SER A 40 -27.13 -9.15 8.33
C SER A 40 -27.15 -9.17 9.86
N GLY A 41 -28.33 -9.02 10.48
CA GLY A 41 -28.50 -9.07 11.94
C GLY A 41 -28.02 -7.80 12.67
N LEU A 42 -27.89 -6.68 11.95
CA LEU A 42 -27.47 -5.39 12.53
C LEU A 42 -28.63 -4.62 13.20
N ASN A 43 -29.86 -5.06 13.03
CA ASN A 43 -31.01 -4.56 13.79
C ASN A 43 -30.93 -5.03 15.25
N VAL A 44 -31.54 -4.26 16.17
CA VAL A 44 -31.60 -4.57 17.59
C VAL A 44 -33.06 -4.73 17.99
N LYS A 45 -33.39 -5.83 18.67
CA LYS A 45 -34.72 -6.02 19.26
C LYS A 45 -34.76 -5.35 20.63
N ASP A 46 -35.73 -4.46 20.83
CA ASP A 46 -36.00 -3.79 22.10
C ASP A 46 -37.48 -4.07 22.49
N GLY A 47 -37.68 -5.13 23.26
CA GLY A 47 -39.01 -5.63 23.60
C GLY A 47 -39.82 -6.05 22.36
N LYS A 48 -40.90 -5.34 22.07
CA LYS A 48 -41.75 -5.54 20.88
C LYS A 48 -41.26 -4.77 19.67
N ASP A 49 -40.36 -3.80 19.84
CA ASP A 49 -39.88 -2.93 18.80
C ASP A 49 -38.57 -3.44 18.21
N THR A 50 -38.30 -3.03 16.96
CA THR A 50 -37.03 -3.34 16.29
C THR A 50 -36.36 -2.03 15.89
N LEU A 51 -35.27 -1.73 16.55
CA LEU A 51 -34.42 -0.58 16.21
C LEU A 51 -33.60 -0.90 14.95
N THR A 52 -33.74 -0.05 13.95
CA THR A 52 -33.08 -0.24 12.64
C THR A 52 -32.11 0.89 12.35
N THR A 53 -31.15 0.61 11.47
CA THR A 53 -30.27 1.62 10.90
C THR A 53 -31.06 2.58 10.02
N GLN A 54 -31.01 3.87 10.32
CA GLN A 54 -31.84 4.89 9.65
C GLN A 54 -31.01 5.72 8.69
N LEU A 55 -31.43 5.79 7.43
CA LEU A 55 -30.83 6.70 6.44
C LEU A 55 -31.16 8.16 6.81
N ILE A 56 -30.14 8.96 7.03
CA ILE A 56 -30.25 10.40 7.35
C ILE A 56 -30.03 11.25 6.12
N ARG A 57 -28.99 10.90 5.31
CA ARG A 57 -28.60 11.70 4.14
C ARG A 57 -28.06 10.78 3.06
N LYS A 58 -28.28 11.17 1.80
CA LYS A 58 -27.61 10.62 0.62
C LYS A 58 -27.12 11.74 -0.26
N LYS A 59 -25.93 11.56 -0.84
CA LYS A 59 -25.32 12.53 -1.74
C LYS A 59 -24.68 11.79 -2.89
N GLN A 60 -24.92 12.27 -4.11
CA GLN A 60 -24.26 11.78 -5.32
C GLN A 60 -22.96 12.57 -5.53
N HIS A 61 -21.92 11.88 -5.90
CA HIS A 61 -20.61 12.40 -6.27
C HIS A 61 -20.25 11.87 -7.66
N ASP A 62 -19.18 12.38 -8.25
CA ASP A 62 -18.68 11.92 -9.55
C ASP A 62 -18.18 10.46 -9.51
N TRP A 63 -17.73 10.01 -8.33
CA TRP A 63 -17.22 8.65 -8.09
C TRP A 63 -18.31 7.66 -7.63
N GLY A 64 -19.55 8.08 -7.37
CA GLY A 64 -20.63 7.23 -6.88
C GLY A 64 -21.50 7.89 -5.82
N TRP A 65 -21.85 7.17 -4.76
CA TRP A 65 -22.80 7.63 -3.76
C TRP A 65 -22.26 7.58 -2.34
N GLU A 66 -22.53 8.61 -1.53
CA GLU A 66 -22.34 8.64 -0.08
C GLU A 66 -23.69 8.57 0.62
N TYR A 67 -23.83 7.60 1.54
CA TYR A 67 -24.98 7.40 2.40
C TYR A 67 -24.59 7.59 3.85
N LYS A 68 -25.31 8.45 4.59
CA LYS A 68 -25.11 8.65 6.03
C LYS A 68 -26.27 8.06 6.80
N TYR A 69 -25.95 7.16 7.72
CA TYR A 69 -26.91 6.44 8.54
C TYR A 69 -26.71 6.73 10.02
N ARG A 70 -27.81 6.74 10.77
CA ARG A 70 -27.77 6.66 12.23
C ARG A 70 -27.74 5.20 12.64
N ILE A 71 -26.78 4.83 13.48
CA ILE A 71 -26.64 3.50 14.05
C ILE A 71 -27.66 3.35 15.19
N PRO A 72 -28.41 2.22 15.31
CA PRO A 72 -29.33 1.98 16.41
C PRO A 72 -28.56 1.79 17.73
N LEU A 73 -29.22 2.09 18.83
CA LEU A 73 -28.72 1.80 20.18
C LEU A 73 -28.37 0.30 20.30
N GLY A 74 -27.25 0.00 20.95
CA GLY A 74 -26.78 -1.37 21.11
C GLY A 74 -25.93 -1.88 19.92
N ARG A 75 -25.57 -1.03 18.97
CA ARG A 75 -24.60 -1.31 17.90
C ARG A 75 -23.47 -0.30 17.88
N SER A 76 -22.31 -0.77 17.46
CA SER A 76 -21.09 0.03 17.28
C SER A 76 -20.70 0.11 15.80
N PHE A 77 -19.80 1.02 15.44
CA PHE A 77 -19.22 1.06 14.09
C PHE A 77 -18.50 -0.26 13.74
N GLN A 78 -17.88 -0.89 14.72
CA GLN A 78 -17.16 -2.18 14.51
C GLN A 78 -18.12 -3.30 14.05
N ASP A 79 -19.38 -3.30 14.49
CA ASP A 79 -20.36 -4.29 14.02
C ASP A 79 -20.62 -4.17 12.52
N TYR A 80 -20.65 -2.94 11.99
CA TYR A 80 -20.80 -2.68 10.55
C TYR A 80 -19.52 -3.01 9.78
N LEU A 81 -18.38 -2.67 10.31
CA LEU A 81 -17.08 -2.97 9.70
C LEU A 81 -16.89 -4.48 9.52
N ASN A 82 -17.27 -5.27 10.53
CA ASN A 82 -17.22 -6.74 10.47
C ASN A 82 -18.20 -7.33 9.43
N LYS A 83 -19.16 -6.54 8.94
CA LYS A 83 -20.12 -6.94 7.92
C LYS A 83 -19.91 -6.24 6.57
N GLN A 84 -18.80 -5.53 6.41
CA GLN A 84 -18.50 -4.78 5.19
C GLN A 84 -18.55 -5.68 3.95
N SER A 85 -17.90 -6.85 3.98
CA SER A 85 -17.95 -7.81 2.87
C SER A 85 -19.37 -8.25 2.51
N ILE A 86 -20.21 -8.51 3.49
CA ILE A 86 -21.61 -8.91 3.27
C ILE A 86 -22.41 -7.77 2.59
N ILE A 87 -22.12 -6.52 2.97
CA ILE A 87 -22.77 -5.35 2.37
C ILE A 87 -22.31 -5.20 0.92
N GLU A 88 -21.00 -5.36 0.68
CA GLU A 88 -20.37 -5.25 -0.65
C GLU A 88 -20.86 -6.35 -1.59
N ASP A 89 -20.80 -7.62 -1.19
CA ASP A 89 -21.34 -8.75 -1.94
C ASP A 89 -22.83 -8.58 -2.21
N GLY A 90 -23.57 -8.14 -1.19
CA GLY A 90 -24.98 -7.86 -1.31
C GLY A 90 -25.28 -6.76 -2.33
N ILE A 91 -24.50 -5.69 -2.42
CA ILE A 91 -24.65 -4.64 -3.42
C ILE A 91 -24.33 -5.19 -4.81
N ASN A 92 -23.30 -6.02 -4.93
CA ASN A 92 -22.84 -6.59 -6.18
C ASN A 92 -23.70 -7.76 -6.67
N ASN A 93 -24.51 -8.36 -5.78
CA ASN A 93 -25.49 -9.40 -6.17
C ASN A 93 -26.65 -8.78 -6.95
N ARG A 94 -26.46 -8.60 -8.26
CA ARG A 94 -27.44 -7.97 -9.18
C ARG A 94 -28.09 -8.98 -10.11
N ARG A 95 -29.43 -8.86 -10.25
CA ARG A 95 -30.13 -9.20 -11.48
C ARG A 95 -30.03 -7.95 -12.39
N GLN A 96 -29.08 -7.96 -13.29
CA GLN A 96 -28.89 -6.81 -14.19
C GLN A 96 -29.99 -6.73 -15.24
N ARG A 97 -30.49 -5.51 -15.45
CA ARG A 97 -31.34 -5.15 -16.59
C ARG A 97 -30.54 -4.14 -17.42
N LEU A 98 -30.44 -4.38 -18.72
CA LEU A 98 -29.89 -3.40 -19.64
C LEU A 98 -30.72 -2.12 -19.58
N SER A 99 -30.05 -0.99 -19.39
CA SER A 99 -30.68 0.32 -19.43
C SER A 99 -30.71 0.87 -20.85
N LEU A 100 -31.61 1.80 -21.13
CA LEU A 100 -31.67 2.47 -22.43
C LEU A 100 -30.43 3.34 -22.74
N LEU A 101 -29.70 3.76 -21.69
CA LEU A 101 -28.43 4.47 -21.80
C LEU A 101 -27.30 3.56 -22.30
N ASP A 102 -27.33 2.29 -21.95
CA ASP A 102 -26.36 1.30 -22.42
C ASP A 102 -26.53 1.02 -23.92
N LEU A 103 -27.77 1.14 -24.42
CA LEU A 103 -28.09 0.99 -25.84
C LEU A 103 -27.56 2.15 -26.69
N LYS A 104 -27.30 3.33 -26.12
CA LYS A 104 -26.67 4.47 -26.81
C LYS A 104 -25.21 4.25 -27.17
N ASN A 105 -24.54 3.40 -26.46
CA ASN A 105 -23.12 3.09 -26.66
C ASN A 105 -22.90 1.91 -27.63
N ILE A 106 -23.99 1.38 -28.23
CA ILE A 106 -23.89 0.35 -29.24
C ILE A 106 -23.46 1.03 -30.55
N GLN A 107 -22.25 0.74 -30.99
CA GLN A 107 -21.80 1.07 -32.32
C GLN A 107 -22.61 0.23 -33.33
N LEU A 108 -23.29 0.92 -34.24
CA LEU A 108 -24.16 0.31 -35.28
C LEU A 108 -23.35 -0.31 -36.43
N ASP A 109 -22.12 -0.70 -36.20
CA ASP A 109 -21.23 -1.34 -37.15
C ASP A 109 -21.40 -2.85 -37.14
N GLY A 110 -22.22 -3.34 -38.05
CA GLY A 110 -22.24 -4.75 -38.54
C GLY A 110 -22.50 -5.90 -37.57
N ASN A 111 -22.10 -5.82 -36.26
CA ASN A 111 -22.21 -6.91 -35.29
C ASN A 111 -22.92 -6.46 -33.98
N ILE A 112 -24.18 -6.03 -34.15
CA ILE A 112 -25.03 -5.56 -33.02
C ILE A 112 -25.13 -6.63 -31.88
N ILE A 113 -25.18 -7.92 -32.24
CA ILE A 113 -25.33 -9.01 -31.31
C ILE A 113 -24.06 -9.17 -30.42
N GLU A 114 -22.89 -8.97 -31.04
CA GLU A 114 -21.62 -9.05 -30.36
C GLU A 114 -21.39 -7.84 -29.45
N SER A 115 -21.78 -6.66 -29.90
CA SER A 115 -21.77 -5.42 -29.09
C SER A 115 -22.72 -5.53 -27.90
N ILE A 116 -23.90 -6.11 -28.05
CA ILE A 116 -24.85 -6.38 -26.94
C ILE A 116 -24.26 -7.43 -26.00
N LYS A 117 -23.64 -8.49 -26.53
CA LYS A 117 -23.01 -9.54 -25.71
C LYS A 117 -21.82 -8.99 -24.91
N ASN A 118 -20.99 -8.14 -25.50
CA ASN A 118 -19.86 -7.48 -24.84
C ASN A 118 -20.35 -6.49 -23.77
N LEU A 119 -21.39 -5.71 -24.05
CA LEU A 119 -22.03 -4.84 -23.05
C LEU A 119 -22.61 -5.64 -21.88
N TRP A 120 -23.21 -6.82 -22.15
CA TRP A 120 -23.72 -7.70 -21.10
C TRP A 120 -22.60 -8.30 -20.28
N THR A 121 -21.53 -8.77 -20.91
CA THR A 121 -20.37 -9.34 -20.25
C THR A 121 -19.63 -8.29 -19.40
N ASN A 122 -19.42 -7.09 -19.94
CA ASN A 122 -18.79 -5.99 -19.21
C ASN A 122 -19.63 -5.55 -18.00
N LYS A 123 -20.94 -5.46 -18.14
CA LYS A 123 -21.84 -5.12 -17.02
C LYS A 123 -21.93 -6.18 -15.92
N LEU A 124 -21.71 -7.44 -16.25
CA LEU A 124 -21.62 -8.53 -15.26
C LEU A 124 -20.33 -8.44 -14.45
N THR A 125 -19.32 -7.73 -14.95
CA THR A 125 -17.99 -7.60 -14.31
C THR A 125 -17.80 -6.26 -13.57
N GLU A 126 -18.72 -5.30 -13.68
CA GLU A 126 -18.67 -4.05 -12.92
C GLU A 126 -19.03 -4.30 -11.45
N GLU A 127 -18.01 -4.55 -10.65
CA GLU A 127 -18.13 -4.64 -9.19
C GLU A 127 -18.04 -3.25 -8.58
N LYS A 128 -18.99 -2.93 -7.69
CA LYS A 128 -18.93 -1.72 -6.86
C LYS A 128 -18.10 -2.03 -5.62
N GLU A 129 -17.22 -1.13 -5.24
CA GLU A 129 -16.52 -1.20 -3.96
C GLU A 129 -17.22 -0.31 -2.92
N ILE A 130 -17.14 -0.69 -1.64
CA ILE A 130 -17.65 0.13 -0.55
C ILE A 130 -16.56 0.50 0.44
N GLU A 131 -16.74 1.66 1.06
CA GLU A 131 -15.91 2.12 2.18
C GLU A 131 -16.81 2.57 3.32
N LEU A 132 -16.48 2.13 4.53
CA LEU A 132 -17.19 2.51 5.73
C LEU A 132 -16.34 3.47 6.57
N SER A 133 -16.97 4.55 7.05
CA SER A 133 -16.36 5.47 8.01
C SER A 133 -17.38 5.94 9.03
N PHE A 134 -16.92 6.47 10.17
CA PHE A 134 -17.80 6.95 11.23
C PHE A 134 -17.33 8.30 11.76
N ASP A 135 -18.22 9.27 11.65
CA ASP A 135 -18.04 10.61 12.20
C ASP A 135 -19.38 11.04 12.82
N GLY A 136 -19.71 10.46 13.96
CA GLY A 136 -21.03 10.62 14.60
C GLY A 136 -22.18 9.95 13.83
N LEU A 137 -22.04 9.76 12.52
CA LEU A 137 -22.91 8.99 11.64
C LEU A 137 -22.09 7.94 10.90
N LEU A 138 -22.68 6.78 10.63
CA LEU A 138 -22.11 5.79 9.74
C LEU A 138 -22.19 6.31 8.31
N SER A 139 -21.05 6.53 7.68
CA SER A 139 -20.95 6.85 6.25
C SER A 139 -20.61 5.58 5.48
N ILE A 140 -21.43 5.27 4.47
CA ILE A 140 -21.22 4.19 3.51
C ILE A 140 -21.01 4.86 2.16
N ARG A 141 -19.79 4.83 1.65
CA ARG A 141 -19.43 5.29 0.31
C ARG A 141 -19.49 4.10 -0.62
N VAL A 142 -20.23 4.23 -1.71
CA VAL A 142 -20.38 3.22 -2.75
C VAL A 142 -19.77 3.79 -4.02
N TYR A 143 -18.66 3.21 -4.43
CA TYR A 143 -17.94 3.61 -5.64
C TYR A 143 -18.51 2.85 -6.83
N ASP A 144 -18.83 3.58 -7.92
CA ASP A 144 -19.38 2.98 -9.13
C ASP A 144 -18.32 2.19 -9.90
N GLU A 145 -17.04 2.59 -9.77
CA GLU A 145 -15.90 1.89 -10.34
C GLU A 145 -14.95 1.43 -9.21
N PRO A 146 -14.47 0.18 -9.23
CA PRO A 146 -13.48 -0.28 -8.30
C PRO A 146 -12.12 0.37 -8.58
N LEU A 147 -11.26 0.47 -7.55
CA LEU A 147 -9.87 0.86 -7.77
C LEU A 147 -9.20 -0.14 -8.73
N PRO A 148 -8.42 0.32 -9.69
CA PRO A 148 -7.66 -0.56 -10.58
C PRO A 148 -6.81 -1.52 -9.75
N LYS A 149 -6.62 -2.75 -10.26
CA LYS A 149 -5.78 -3.75 -9.60
C LYS A 149 -4.29 -3.53 -9.88
N GLU A 150 -4.01 -2.82 -10.96
CA GLU A 150 -2.65 -2.49 -11.41
C GLU A 150 -2.65 -1.06 -11.98
N VAL A 151 -1.61 -0.33 -11.69
CA VAL A 151 -1.41 1.06 -12.14
C VAL A 151 0.02 1.18 -12.62
N GLU A 152 0.21 1.68 -13.82
CA GLU A 152 1.53 1.89 -14.40
C GLU A 152 2.34 2.94 -13.63
N PHE A 153 3.65 2.74 -13.59
CA PHE A 153 4.57 3.71 -13.02
C PHE A 153 4.53 5.02 -13.81
N ILE A 154 4.47 6.13 -13.08
CA ILE A 154 4.69 7.47 -13.62
C ILE A 154 5.84 8.15 -12.87
N PRO A 155 6.65 8.98 -13.53
CA PRO A 155 7.69 9.74 -12.86
C PRO A 155 7.10 10.76 -11.89
N GLY A 156 7.88 11.10 -10.88
CA GLY A 156 7.59 12.21 -9.99
C GLY A 156 8.02 13.56 -10.56
N GLU A 157 7.91 14.58 -9.74
CA GLU A 157 8.38 15.93 -10.06
C GLU A 157 9.09 16.54 -8.85
N LYS A 158 10.32 16.93 -9.00
CA LYS A 158 11.15 17.44 -7.90
C LYS A 158 11.21 16.41 -6.75
N TRP A 159 10.86 16.83 -5.54
CA TRP A 159 10.83 15.96 -4.36
C TRP A 159 9.45 15.33 -4.09
N ARG A 160 8.61 15.29 -5.12
CA ARG A 160 7.27 14.68 -5.08
C ARG A 160 7.30 13.35 -5.82
N VAL A 161 6.92 12.28 -5.14
CA VAL A 161 6.86 10.93 -5.70
C VAL A 161 5.41 10.45 -5.79
N PRO A 162 5.04 9.69 -6.83
CA PRO A 162 3.70 9.14 -6.96
C PRO A 162 3.48 8.07 -5.88
N VAL A 163 2.40 8.20 -5.10
CA VAL A 163 2.02 7.20 -4.11
C VAL A 163 1.01 6.22 -4.69
N GLY A 164 0.16 6.67 -5.59
CA GLY A 164 -0.82 5.84 -6.26
C GLY A 164 -2.09 6.58 -6.66
N ILE A 165 -3.02 5.84 -7.25
CA ILE A 165 -4.34 6.34 -7.60
C ILE A 165 -5.29 6.11 -6.44
N ALA A 166 -5.98 7.17 -5.98
CA ALA A 166 -7.02 7.09 -4.97
C ALA A 166 -8.41 6.97 -5.60
N ARG A 167 -9.37 6.46 -4.82
CA ARG A 167 -10.77 6.25 -5.27
C ARG A 167 -11.50 7.52 -5.68
N GLU A 168 -11.16 8.62 -5.04
CA GLU A 168 -11.75 9.90 -5.40
C GLU A 168 -11.04 10.45 -6.63
N LYS A 169 -11.75 10.56 -7.75
CA LYS A 169 -11.33 11.19 -9.01
C LYS A 169 -10.34 10.44 -9.92
N ASN A 170 -9.93 9.21 -9.60
CA ASN A 170 -8.90 8.48 -10.38
C ASN A 170 -7.62 9.29 -10.65
N GLU A 171 -7.28 10.22 -9.75
CA GLU A 171 -6.09 11.07 -9.84
C GLU A 171 -4.95 10.46 -9.03
N PHE A 172 -3.74 10.58 -9.56
CA PHE A 172 -2.54 10.23 -8.82
C PHE A 172 -2.36 11.12 -7.59
N LYS A 173 -2.10 10.49 -6.47
CA LYS A 173 -1.67 11.15 -5.24
C LYS A 173 -0.14 11.12 -5.17
N PHE A 174 0.42 12.21 -4.69
CA PHE A 174 1.86 12.38 -4.57
C PHE A 174 2.23 12.62 -3.11
N HIS A 175 3.32 12.02 -2.68
CA HIS A 175 3.99 12.35 -1.44
C HIS A 175 5.04 13.43 -1.71
N ASP A 176 5.00 14.52 -0.98
CA ASP A 176 5.91 15.65 -1.12
C ASP A 176 6.92 15.65 0.05
N PHE A 177 8.14 15.21 -0.22
CA PHE A 177 9.21 15.13 0.78
C PHE A 177 9.72 16.50 1.27
N GLU A 178 9.38 17.60 0.61
CA GLU A 178 9.65 18.93 1.14
C GLU A 178 8.66 19.34 2.23
N LYS A 179 7.42 18.88 2.14
CA LYS A 179 6.36 19.14 3.12
C LYS A 179 6.36 18.14 4.26
N ILE A 180 6.48 16.86 3.93
CA ILE A 180 6.44 15.75 4.89
C ILE A 180 7.71 14.92 4.69
N PRO A 181 8.77 15.17 5.47
CA PRO A 181 10.10 14.65 5.17
C PRO A 181 10.29 13.17 5.47
N HIS A 182 9.55 12.60 6.40
CA HIS A 182 9.74 11.24 6.85
C HIS A 182 8.52 10.37 6.57
N LEU A 183 8.77 9.11 6.21
CA LEU A 183 7.75 8.16 5.79
C LEU A 183 7.96 6.81 6.49
N VAL A 184 6.89 6.27 7.07
CA VAL A 184 6.85 4.89 7.56
C VAL A 184 6.13 4.02 6.55
N LEU A 185 6.73 2.88 6.21
CA LEU A 185 6.18 1.88 5.31
C LEU A 185 5.94 0.56 6.05
N GLY A 186 4.77 -0.03 5.87
CA GLY A 186 4.47 -1.35 6.39
C GLY A 186 3.76 -2.22 5.40
N GLY A 187 3.87 -3.54 5.58
CA GLY A 187 3.12 -4.48 4.75
C GLY A 187 3.72 -5.88 4.78
N ALA A 188 2.87 -6.89 4.79
CA ALA A 188 3.33 -8.26 4.71
C ALA A 188 4.06 -8.54 3.38
N THR A 189 4.87 -9.59 3.37
CA THR A 189 5.64 -10.02 2.20
C THR A 189 4.75 -10.17 0.98
N ARG A 190 5.22 -9.75 -0.21
CA ARG A 190 4.55 -9.83 -1.52
C ARG A 190 3.37 -8.88 -1.75
N TYR A 191 3.06 -7.94 -0.84
CA TYR A 191 1.97 -6.98 -1.05
C TYR A 191 2.40 -5.65 -1.69
N GLY A 192 3.69 -5.45 -2.02
CA GLY A 192 4.14 -4.31 -2.83
C GLY A 192 5.10 -3.34 -2.16
N LYS A 193 5.56 -3.61 -0.89
CA LYS A 193 6.48 -2.73 -0.15
C LYS A 193 7.77 -2.43 -0.93
N SER A 194 8.49 -3.45 -1.37
CA SER A 194 9.76 -3.30 -2.13
C SER A 194 9.53 -2.63 -3.49
N ASN A 195 8.45 -3.01 -4.18
CA ASN A 195 8.09 -2.35 -5.44
C ASN A 195 7.85 -0.84 -5.25
N PHE A 196 7.21 -0.43 -4.15
CA PHE A 196 7.00 0.98 -3.83
C PHE A 196 8.32 1.70 -3.51
N ILE A 197 9.23 1.07 -2.75
CA ILE A 197 10.55 1.64 -2.46
C ILE A 197 11.32 1.86 -3.76
N ASN A 198 11.35 0.88 -4.65
CA ASN A 198 11.98 0.99 -5.96
C ASN A 198 11.32 2.09 -6.81
N SER A 199 9.99 2.15 -6.86
CA SER A 199 9.25 3.22 -7.54
C SER A 199 9.61 4.61 -7.01
N MET A 200 9.73 4.75 -5.69
CA MET A 200 10.12 5.99 -5.03
C MET A 200 11.56 6.39 -5.37
N ILE A 201 12.54 5.49 -5.24
CA ILE A 201 13.93 5.77 -5.54
C ILE A 201 14.09 6.13 -7.01
N THR A 202 13.51 5.35 -7.92
CA THR A 202 13.56 5.60 -9.37
C THR A 202 12.97 6.96 -9.72
N SER A 203 11.82 7.30 -9.16
CA SER A 203 11.17 8.59 -9.35
C SER A 203 12.03 9.77 -8.85
N LEU A 204 12.71 9.62 -7.72
CA LEU A 204 13.61 10.63 -7.18
C LEU A 204 14.89 10.79 -8.03
N LEU A 205 15.44 9.68 -8.51
CA LEU A 205 16.60 9.69 -9.41
C LEU A 205 16.28 10.38 -10.75
N GLN A 206 15.12 10.08 -11.34
CA GLN A 206 14.66 10.75 -12.56
C GLN A 206 14.46 12.24 -12.38
N SER A 207 13.91 12.66 -11.23
CA SER A 207 13.56 14.05 -10.98
C SER A 207 14.72 14.92 -10.51
N ASN A 208 15.69 14.36 -9.76
CA ASN A 208 16.76 15.10 -9.09
C ASN A 208 18.11 14.38 -9.09
N PRO A 209 18.61 13.92 -10.24
CA PRO A 209 19.80 13.05 -10.29
C PRO A 209 21.06 13.69 -9.72
N GLU A 210 21.19 15.02 -9.77
CA GLU A 210 22.38 15.73 -9.28
C GLU A 210 22.30 16.13 -7.80
N HIS A 211 21.11 16.08 -7.20
CA HIS A 211 20.89 16.63 -5.86
C HIS A 211 20.44 15.60 -4.84
N ILE A 212 20.15 14.36 -5.26
CA ILE A 212 19.83 13.27 -4.35
C ILE A 212 21.07 12.59 -3.82
N LYS A 213 21.08 12.26 -2.53
CA LYS A 213 22.08 11.45 -1.85
C LYS A 213 21.38 10.32 -1.10
N LEU A 214 21.83 9.09 -1.32
CA LEU A 214 21.22 7.87 -0.79
C LEU A 214 22.11 7.23 0.28
N PHE A 215 21.53 6.94 1.42
CA PHE A 215 22.03 6.06 2.46
C PHE A 215 21.08 4.89 2.54
N LEU A 216 21.51 3.72 2.11
CA LEU A 216 20.67 2.55 1.92
C LEU A 216 21.02 1.50 2.98
N ILE A 217 19.99 0.88 3.57
CA ILE A 217 20.14 -0.16 4.57
C ILE A 217 19.16 -1.28 4.23
N ASP A 218 19.69 -2.38 3.69
CA ASP A 218 18.96 -3.57 3.24
C ASP A 218 19.34 -4.78 4.11
N LEU A 219 18.69 -4.92 5.25
CA LEU A 219 18.98 -5.97 6.22
C LEU A 219 18.26 -7.30 5.93
N LYS A 220 17.76 -7.45 4.71
CA LYS A 220 17.07 -8.67 4.30
C LYS A 220 17.79 -9.43 3.19
N GLY A 221 19.07 -9.64 3.40
CA GLY A 221 19.91 -10.40 2.48
C GLY A 221 20.44 -9.61 1.29
N GLY A 222 20.29 -8.29 1.29
CA GLY A 222 20.93 -7.41 0.30
C GLY A 222 20.42 -7.55 -1.14
N VAL A 223 19.18 -7.99 -1.33
CA VAL A 223 18.61 -8.26 -2.67
C VAL A 223 17.60 -7.19 -3.14
N GLU A 224 17.12 -6.35 -2.24
CA GLU A 224 16.08 -5.38 -2.57
C GLU A 224 16.63 -4.04 -3.05
N LEU A 225 17.82 -3.64 -2.57
CA LEU A 225 18.45 -2.34 -2.85
C LEU A 225 19.82 -2.44 -3.53
N CYS A 226 20.31 -3.64 -3.84
CA CYS A 226 21.64 -3.86 -4.45
C CYS A 226 21.79 -3.17 -5.83
N ASP A 227 20.72 -3.03 -6.59
CA ASP A 227 20.74 -2.34 -7.89
C ASP A 227 21.22 -0.88 -7.80
N TYR A 228 21.12 -0.29 -6.61
CA TYR A 228 21.50 1.11 -6.36
C TYR A 228 22.89 1.26 -5.74
N GLU A 229 23.63 0.17 -5.48
CA GLU A 229 24.92 0.19 -4.79
C GLU A 229 25.96 1.06 -5.50
N HIS A 230 26.12 0.85 -6.80
CA HIS A 230 27.18 1.49 -7.59
C HIS A 230 26.78 2.83 -8.22
N LEU A 231 25.74 3.48 -7.70
CA LEU A 231 25.32 4.78 -8.22
C LEU A 231 26.15 5.92 -7.62
N LYS A 232 26.48 6.93 -8.43
CA LYS A 232 27.12 8.18 -7.95
C LYS A 232 26.34 8.91 -6.85
N GLN A 233 25.06 8.62 -6.73
CA GLN A 233 24.16 9.17 -5.71
C GLN A 233 24.21 8.40 -4.40
N THR A 234 24.64 7.14 -4.41
CA THR A 234 24.71 6.30 -3.22
C THR A 234 25.97 6.64 -2.43
N VAL A 235 25.76 7.14 -1.23
CA VAL A 235 26.85 7.53 -0.31
C VAL A 235 27.31 6.32 0.49
N SER A 236 26.40 5.47 0.90
CA SER A 236 26.67 4.24 1.65
C SER A 236 25.51 3.27 1.50
N ILE A 237 25.85 1.98 1.43
CA ILE A 237 24.88 0.89 1.52
C ILE A 237 25.32 -0.09 2.61
N ALA A 238 24.37 -0.70 3.30
CA ALA A 238 24.60 -1.65 4.38
C ALA A 238 23.67 -2.87 4.21
N TYR A 239 24.25 -4.04 4.45
CA TYR A 239 23.54 -5.33 4.37
C TYR A 239 23.49 -6.06 5.73
N GLU A 240 24.32 -5.62 6.69
CA GLU A 240 24.42 -6.19 8.02
C GLU A 240 24.25 -5.10 9.10
N PRO A 241 23.84 -5.45 10.34
CA PRO A 241 23.60 -4.45 11.39
C PRO A 241 24.82 -3.58 11.73
N GLU A 242 26.05 -4.12 11.65
CA GLU A 242 27.29 -3.39 11.86
C GLU A 242 27.49 -2.30 10.81
N GLN A 243 27.29 -2.66 9.55
CA GLN A 243 27.36 -1.72 8.41
C GLN A 243 26.24 -0.69 8.50
N ALA A 244 25.04 -1.10 8.98
CA ALA A 244 23.91 -0.19 9.20
C ALA A 244 24.27 0.89 10.25
N LEU A 245 24.96 0.52 11.31
CA LEU A 245 25.44 1.48 12.31
C LEU A 245 26.41 2.47 11.69
N GLU A 246 27.37 2.01 10.89
CA GLU A 246 28.34 2.88 10.20
C GLU A 246 27.64 3.84 9.21
N THR A 247 26.69 3.33 8.42
CA THR A 247 25.89 4.10 7.47
C THR A 247 25.07 5.18 8.20
N LEU A 248 24.45 4.84 9.33
CA LEU A 248 23.68 5.79 10.13
C LEU A 248 24.57 6.84 10.80
N LYS A 249 25.78 6.46 11.26
CA LYS A 249 26.77 7.41 11.78
C LYS A 249 27.19 8.39 10.69
N LEU A 250 27.51 7.88 9.50
CA LEU A 250 27.90 8.72 8.35
C LEU A 250 26.79 9.71 7.97
N ALA A 251 25.54 9.25 7.91
CA ALA A 251 24.39 10.11 7.64
C ALA A 251 24.20 11.19 8.73
N TYR A 252 24.36 10.81 10.00
CA TYR A 252 24.30 11.75 11.12
C TYR A 252 25.41 12.80 11.09
N ASP A 253 26.64 12.39 10.81
CA ASP A 253 27.80 13.30 10.72
C ASP A 253 27.63 14.30 9.58
N GLU A 254 27.12 13.87 8.43
CA GLU A 254 26.79 14.76 7.33
C GLU A 254 25.69 15.75 7.72
N MET A 255 24.66 15.29 8.41
CA MET A 255 23.62 16.14 8.95
C MET A 255 24.20 17.20 9.93
N ARG A 256 25.17 16.83 10.76
CA ARG A 256 25.86 17.76 11.68
C ARG A 256 26.70 18.81 10.96
N LYS A 257 27.36 18.44 9.86
CA LYS A 257 28.09 19.41 8.99
C LYS A 257 27.13 20.45 8.40
N ILE A 258 26.00 19.99 7.88
CA ILE A 258 24.96 20.89 7.36
C ILE A 258 24.43 21.79 8.47
N GLN A 259 24.15 21.25 9.66
CA GLN A 259 23.69 22.03 10.78
C GLN A 259 24.69 23.16 11.17
N THR A 260 25.97 22.84 11.16
CA THR A 260 27.03 23.82 11.43
C THR A 260 27.07 24.91 10.35
N ARG A 261 26.97 24.50 9.07
CA ARG A 261 26.88 25.44 7.94
C ARG A 261 25.66 26.35 8.06
N MET A 262 24.51 25.80 8.45
CA MET A 262 23.27 26.57 8.65
C MET A 262 23.43 27.64 9.74
N ARG A 263 24.05 27.26 10.89
CA ARG A 263 24.35 28.23 11.98
C ARG A 263 25.25 29.34 11.49
N PHE A 264 26.30 29.00 10.73
CA PHE A 264 27.22 30.00 10.18
C PHE A 264 26.51 30.96 9.21
N LEU A 265 25.59 30.45 8.38
CA LEU A 265 24.80 31.25 7.45
C LEU A 265 23.66 32.03 8.11
N GLY A 266 23.34 31.79 9.38
CA GLY A 266 22.19 32.36 10.08
C GLY A 266 20.85 31.93 9.46
N LYS A 267 20.78 30.74 8.83
CA LYS A 267 19.58 30.21 8.17
C LYS A 267 18.92 29.13 9.01
N LYS A 268 17.59 29.00 8.89
CA LYS A 268 16.81 28.06 9.69
C LYS A 268 16.65 26.69 9.02
N ASN A 269 16.68 26.65 7.69
CA ASN A 269 16.50 25.42 6.92
C ASN A 269 17.27 25.49 5.59
N VAL A 270 17.47 24.32 4.96
CA VAL A 270 18.24 24.18 3.71
C VAL A 270 17.61 24.94 2.54
N VAL A 271 16.29 25.14 2.53
CA VAL A 271 15.59 25.88 1.48
C VAL A 271 15.98 27.37 1.54
N GLU A 272 15.93 27.96 2.75
CA GLU A 272 16.35 29.35 2.96
C GLU A 272 17.85 29.56 2.65
N ALA A 273 18.66 28.52 2.81
CA ALA A 273 20.10 28.57 2.51
C ALA A 273 20.42 28.33 1.04
N GLY A 274 19.45 27.99 0.22
CA GLY A 274 19.65 27.65 -1.19
C GLY A 274 20.40 26.32 -1.40
N ILE A 275 20.44 25.44 -0.39
CA ILE A 275 21.05 24.11 -0.46
C ILE A 275 20.06 23.19 -1.18
N LYS A 276 20.48 22.65 -2.32
CA LYS A 276 19.61 21.83 -3.19
C LYS A 276 19.63 20.35 -2.84
N GLU A 277 20.71 19.87 -2.24
CA GLU A 277 20.90 18.46 -1.90
C GLU A 277 19.86 17.99 -0.88
N ARG A 278 19.35 16.76 -1.10
CA ARG A 278 18.50 16.04 -0.15
C ARG A 278 19.05 14.63 0.07
N TYR A 279 19.06 14.23 1.32
CA TYR A 279 19.66 13.01 1.84
C TYR A 279 18.57 12.04 2.24
N PHE A 280 18.48 10.93 1.56
CA PHE A 280 17.47 9.89 1.82
C PHE A 280 18.11 8.74 2.58
N VAL A 281 17.65 8.50 3.80
CA VAL A 281 18.04 7.36 4.64
C VAL A 281 16.92 6.35 4.55
N ILE A 282 17.13 5.27 3.83
CA ILE A 282 16.12 4.25 3.51
C ILE A 282 16.51 2.95 4.20
N ILE A 283 15.65 2.45 5.09
CA ILE A 283 15.82 1.20 5.80
C ILE A 283 14.70 0.26 5.38
N ASP A 284 15.04 -0.84 4.68
CA ASP A 284 14.05 -1.78 4.13
C ASP A 284 13.38 -2.63 5.20
N GLU A 285 14.13 -3.05 6.23
CA GLU A 285 13.58 -3.82 7.35
C GLU A 285 14.10 -3.29 8.68
N VAL A 286 13.34 -2.36 9.25
CA VAL A 286 13.71 -1.75 10.53
C VAL A 286 13.62 -2.74 11.70
N GLY A 287 12.87 -3.83 11.54
CA GLY A 287 12.73 -4.90 12.53
C GLY A 287 14.06 -5.54 12.92
N GLU A 288 14.96 -5.69 11.95
CA GLU A 288 16.30 -6.25 12.20
C GLU A 288 17.15 -5.40 13.16
N LEU A 289 16.81 -4.12 13.31
CA LEU A 289 17.46 -3.21 14.26
C LEU A 289 16.72 -3.11 15.61
N ASN A 290 15.84 -4.07 15.92
CA ASN A 290 15.13 -4.11 17.19
C ASN A 290 16.02 -4.70 18.30
N PRO A 291 16.40 -3.92 19.35
CA PRO A 291 17.24 -4.43 20.46
C PRO A 291 16.57 -5.50 21.29
N ALA A 292 15.23 -5.63 21.25
CA ALA A 292 14.50 -6.64 22.00
C ALA A 292 14.70 -8.06 21.45
N GLU A 293 15.10 -8.18 20.18
CA GLU A 293 15.33 -9.45 19.48
C GLU A 293 16.81 -9.88 19.51
N SER A 294 17.67 -9.14 20.23
CA SER A 294 19.09 -9.43 20.31
C SER A 294 19.40 -10.63 21.21
N VAL A 295 20.29 -11.48 20.75
CA VAL A 295 20.77 -12.65 21.49
C VAL A 295 21.92 -12.29 22.44
N THR A 296 22.82 -11.40 22.02
CA THR A 296 24.00 -10.98 22.81
C THR A 296 23.85 -9.55 23.31
N LYS A 297 24.67 -9.21 24.34
CA LYS A 297 24.70 -7.85 24.87
C LYS A 297 25.32 -6.85 23.88
N GLU A 298 26.30 -7.31 23.14
CA GLU A 298 26.99 -6.54 22.10
C GLU A 298 26.03 -6.18 20.97
N GLU A 299 25.31 -7.14 20.46
CA GLU A 299 24.27 -6.93 19.44
C GLU A 299 23.18 -5.97 19.93
N LYS A 300 22.72 -6.16 21.18
CA LYS A 300 21.74 -5.25 21.78
C LYS A 300 22.23 -3.82 21.83
N LYS A 301 23.50 -3.61 22.21
CA LYS A 301 24.11 -2.29 22.27
C LYS A 301 24.21 -1.66 20.88
N LEU A 302 24.65 -2.43 19.88
CA LEU A 302 24.74 -2.01 18.48
C LEU A 302 23.38 -1.56 17.96
N LYS A 303 22.34 -2.37 18.11
CA LYS A 303 20.97 -2.05 17.68
C LYS A 303 20.42 -0.82 18.42
N GLN A 304 20.73 -0.65 19.71
CA GLN A 304 20.38 0.57 20.47
C GLN A 304 21.06 1.82 19.91
N GLU A 305 22.33 1.72 19.53
CA GLU A 305 23.04 2.83 18.87
C GLU A 305 22.41 3.16 17.51
N CYS A 306 22.05 2.17 16.69
CA CYS A 306 21.31 2.39 15.45
C CYS A 306 20.02 3.16 15.70
N GLN A 307 19.19 2.74 16.65
CA GLN A 307 17.94 3.43 16.99
C GLN A 307 18.16 4.85 17.50
N THR A 308 19.30 5.10 18.18
CA THR A 308 19.67 6.45 18.62
C THR A 308 19.92 7.37 17.42
N TYR A 309 20.71 6.94 16.44
CA TYR A 309 20.97 7.73 15.23
C TYR A 309 19.71 7.92 14.39
N MET A 310 18.92 6.87 14.19
CA MET A 310 17.62 6.97 13.53
C MET A 310 16.72 8.03 14.17
N SER A 311 16.63 8.02 15.50
CA SER A 311 15.83 9.00 16.26
C SER A 311 16.37 10.43 16.15
N GLN A 312 17.69 10.60 16.10
CA GLN A 312 18.32 11.90 15.87
C GLN A 312 18.04 12.45 14.48
N ILE A 313 18.16 11.58 13.45
CA ILE A 313 17.88 11.93 12.05
C ILE A 313 16.41 12.31 11.88
N ALA A 314 15.48 11.53 12.42
CA ALA A 314 14.05 11.82 12.36
C ALA A 314 13.70 13.16 13.03
N ARG A 315 14.32 13.47 14.18
CA ARG A 315 14.02 14.67 14.95
C ARG A 315 14.62 15.95 14.36
N LEU A 316 15.82 15.88 13.79
CA LEU A 316 16.59 17.06 13.37
C LEU A 316 16.67 17.21 11.85
N GLY A 317 16.47 16.13 11.12
CA GLY A 317 16.79 16.03 9.69
C GLY A 317 15.89 16.87 8.78
N ALA A 318 14.63 17.05 9.14
CA ALA A 318 13.65 17.73 8.29
C ALA A 318 14.14 19.08 7.75
N GLY A 319 14.56 19.98 8.62
CA GLY A 319 15.09 21.31 8.25
C GLY A 319 16.49 21.28 7.64
N LEU A 320 17.22 20.16 7.80
CA LEU A 320 18.59 19.95 7.32
C LEU A 320 18.66 19.15 6.01
N GLY A 321 17.51 18.91 5.37
CA GLY A 321 17.47 18.22 4.08
C GLY A 321 17.47 16.69 4.15
N PHE A 322 17.35 16.09 5.35
CA PHE A 322 17.28 14.64 5.52
C PHE A 322 15.84 14.14 5.45
N ARG A 323 15.67 13.00 4.80
CA ARG A 323 14.40 12.29 4.60
C ARG A 323 14.61 10.85 5.04
N GLN A 324 13.88 10.39 6.04
CA GLN A 324 14.01 9.05 6.57
C GLN A 324 12.80 8.21 6.16
N ILE A 325 13.07 7.08 5.54
CA ILE A 325 12.07 6.10 5.14
C ILE A 325 12.33 4.82 5.93
N LEU A 326 11.38 4.44 6.78
CA LEU A 326 11.47 3.26 7.62
C LEU A 326 10.46 2.23 7.16
N ALA A 327 10.93 1.11 6.66
CA ALA A 327 10.06 0.05 6.19
C ALA A 327 10.15 -1.20 7.07
N THR A 328 9.04 -1.94 7.18
CA THR A 328 8.98 -3.23 7.89
C THR A 328 7.95 -4.15 7.24
N GLN A 329 8.27 -5.44 7.20
CA GLN A 329 7.36 -6.51 6.75
C GLN A 329 6.64 -7.18 7.91
N TYR A 330 7.23 -7.12 9.10
CA TYR A 330 6.72 -7.73 10.32
C TYR A 330 6.49 -6.67 11.41
N PRO A 331 5.45 -5.83 11.26
CA PRO A 331 5.19 -4.79 12.24
C PRO A 331 4.66 -5.42 13.54
N THR A 332 5.58 -5.83 14.41
CA THR A 332 5.32 -6.33 15.75
C THR A 332 5.73 -5.29 16.79
N GLY A 333 4.93 -5.08 17.83
CA GLY A 333 5.28 -4.27 18.99
C GLY A 333 6.03 -2.96 18.71
N ASP A 334 7.17 -2.77 19.38
CA ASP A 334 7.97 -1.54 19.30
C ASP A 334 9.10 -1.60 18.25
N VAL A 335 8.83 -2.22 17.09
CA VAL A 335 9.81 -2.37 16.00
C VAL A 335 10.28 -1.00 15.47
N ILE A 336 9.39 -0.03 15.36
CA ILE A 336 9.73 1.32 14.92
C ILE A 336 9.96 2.19 16.16
N PRO A 337 11.15 2.79 16.32
CA PRO A 337 11.42 3.65 17.46
C PRO A 337 10.39 4.76 17.60
N ARG A 338 9.88 4.95 18.81
CA ARG A 338 8.80 5.90 19.09
C ARG A 338 9.06 7.30 18.54
N GLN A 339 10.29 7.80 18.67
CA GLN A 339 10.65 9.13 18.18
C GLN A 339 10.64 9.20 16.65
N CYS A 340 11.06 8.13 15.96
CA CYS A 340 10.97 8.07 14.50
C CYS A 340 9.52 8.10 14.06
N LYS A 341 8.66 7.31 14.70
CA LYS A 341 7.23 7.26 14.39
C LYS A 341 6.52 8.59 14.63
N GLN A 342 6.84 9.27 15.73
CA GLN A 342 6.27 10.58 16.07
C GLN A 342 6.69 11.71 15.12
N ASN A 343 7.85 11.59 14.47
CA ASN A 343 8.33 12.57 13.49
C ASN A 343 8.02 12.19 12.03
N SER A 344 7.37 11.04 11.82
CA SER A 344 6.95 10.57 10.49
C SER A 344 5.45 10.77 10.32
N ASP A 345 5.06 11.95 9.85
CA ASP A 345 3.65 12.30 9.64
C ASP A 345 3.01 11.54 8.46
N ALA A 346 3.83 11.02 7.55
CA ALA A 346 3.35 10.17 6.47
C ALA A 346 3.53 8.68 6.79
N LYS A 347 2.52 7.91 6.49
CA LYS A 347 2.50 6.45 6.66
C LYS A 347 1.85 5.80 5.45
N LEU A 348 2.46 4.73 4.96
CA LEU A 348 1.89 3.91 3.89
C LEU A 348 1.90 2.45 4.35
N SER A 349 0.73 1.86 4.46
CA SER A 349 0.60 0.45 4.84
C SER A 349 -0.08 -0.34 3.74
N PHE A 350 0.63 -1.31 3.21
CA PHE A 350 0.04 -2.40 2.45
C PHE A 350 -0.70 -3.35 3.40
N ARG A 351 -1.37 -4.37 2.85
CA ARG A 351 -2.04 -5.37 3.67
C ARG A 351 -1.08 -5.99 4.70
N VAL A 352 -1.55 -6.08 5.93
CA VAL A 352 -0.89 -6.75 7.05
C VAL A 352 -1.76 -7.88 7.60
N GLN A 353 -1.21 -8.72 8.48
CA GLN A 353 -1.92 -9.92 8.95
C GLN A 353 -2.87 -9.64 10.11
N SER A 354 -2.66 -8.57 10.88
CA SER A 354 -3.44 -8.31 12.10
C SER A 354 -3.68 -6.82 12.34
N ALA A 355 -4.71 -6.54 13.13
CA ALA A 355 -5.01 -5.18 13.59
C ALA A 355 -3.87 -4.58 14.43
N THR A 356 -3.11 -5.41 15.16
CA THR A 356 -1.92 -4.98 15.90
C THR A 356 -0.85 -4.50 14.93
N ALA A 357 -0.57 -5.27 13.87
CA ALA A 357 0.38 -4.90 12.83
C ALA A 357 -0.02 -3.60 12.12
N SER A 358 -1.32 -3.40 11.86
CA SER A 358 -1.83 -2.14 11.32
C SER A 358 -1.55 -0.96 12.24
N ARG A 359 -1.78 -1.10 13.56
CA ARG A 359 -1.48 -0.03 14.54
C ARG A 359 0.00 0.29 14.66
N VAL A 360 0.88 -0.69 14.46
CA VAL A 360 2.34 -0.43 14.47
C VAL A 360 2.74 0.53 13.36
N VAL A 361 2.14 0.42 12.18
CA VAL A 361 2.45 1.28 11.03
C VAL A 361 1.62 2.56 11.05
N LEU A 362 0.29 2.43 11.12
CA LEU A 362 -0.67 3.52 10.91
C LEU A 362 -1.13 4.23 12.18
N ASP A 363 -0.80 3.72 13.39
CA ASP A 363 -1.43 4.06 14.68
C ASP A 363 -2.92 3.64 14.78
N GLU A 364 -3.50 3.16 13.70
CA GLU A 364 -4.89 2.78 13.55
C GLU A 364 -5.03 1.40 12.89
N THR A 365 -6.21 0.82 13.01
CA THR A 365 -6.59 -0.41 12.30
C THR A 365 -7.01 -0.11 10.87
N GLY A 366 -7.08 -1.16 10.02
CA GLY A 366 -7.63 -1.10 8.67
C GLY A 366 -6.74 -1.71 7.59
N ALA A 367 -5.42 -1.72 7.77
CA ALA A 367 -4.52 -2.34 6.79
C ALA A 367 -4.71 -3.87 6.72
N GLU A 368 -5.14 -4.51 7.80
CA GLU A 368 -5.53 -5.93 7.85
C GLU A 368 -6.80 -6.24 7.05
N LEU A 369 -7.63 -5.23 6.82
CA LEU A 369 -8.88 -5.35 6.08
C LEU A 369 -8.72 -5.10 4.57
N LEU A 370 -7.56 -4.63 4.13
CA LEU A 370 -7.29 -4.43 2.72
C LEU A 370 -7.47 -5.74 1.93
N PRO A 371 -7.99 -5.69 0.70
CA PRO A 371 -8.12 -6.87 -0.15
C PRO A 371 -6.75 -7.48 -0.47
N GLN A 372 -6.73 -8.75 -0.89
CA GLN A 372 -5.51 -9.45 -1.30
C GLN A 372 -5.07 -9.04 -2.72
N ILE A 373 -4.92 -7.74 -2.93
CA ILE A 373 -4.46 -7.14 -4.18
C ILE A 373 -3.07 -6.54 -3.94
N LYS A 374 -2.10 -6.93 -4.76
CA LYS A 374 -0.74 -6.37 -4.70
C LYS A 374 -0.78 -4.87 -5.01
N GLY A 375 -0.05 -4.08 -4.25
CA GLY A 375 -0.03 -2.62 -4.42
C GLY A 375 -1.22 -1.89 -3.79
N ARG A 376 -2.24 -2.59 -3.23
CA ARG A 376 -3.31 -1.94 -2.48
C ARG A 376 -2.79 -1.50 -1.12
N ALA A 377 -2.91 -0.20 -0.82
CA ALA A 377 -2.37 0.39 0.39
C ALA A 377 -3.27 1.45 1.00
N ILE A 378 -3.06 1.72 2.28
CA ILE A 378 -3.57 2.90 2.97
C ILE A 378 -2.43 3.91 3.05
N TYR A 379 -2.63 5.08 2.48
CA TYR A 379 -1.76 6.24 2.67
C TYR A 379 -2.40 7.20 3.66
N GLN A 380 -1.65 7.54 4.70
CA GLN A 380 -2.11 8.38 5.80
C GLN A 380 -1.11 9.50 6.06
N THR A 381 -1.64 10.72 6.19
CA THR A 381 -0.92 11.89 6.69
C THR A 381 -1.72 12.48 7.85
N ALA A 382 -1.24 13.56 8.48
CA ALA A 382 -1.98 14.23 9.55
C ALA A 382 -3.39 14.66 9.12
N ASP A 383 -3.57 15.03 7.84
CA ASP A 383 -4.83 15.61 7.34
C ASP A 383 -5.72 14.60 6.62
N LYS A 384 -5.17 13.48 6.12
CA LYS A 384 -5.86 12.58 5.19
C LYS A 384 -5.48 11.13 5.41
N ARG A 385 -6.47 10.28 5.19
CA ARG A 385 -6.30 8.84 5.10
C ARG A 385 -7.08 8.32 3.90
N GLU A 386 -6.39 7.72 2.95
CA GLU A 386 -6.96 7.29 1.68
C GLU A 386 -6.50 5.87 1.34
N ILE A 387 -7.42 5.05 0.80
CA ILE A 387 -7.06 3.77 0.19
C ILE A 387 -6.70 4.05 -1.26
N LEU A 388 -5.58 3.50 -1.71
CA LEU A 388 -5.06 3.73 -3.05
C LEU A 388 -4.41 2.47 -3.63
N GLN A 389 -4.20 2.49 -4.94
CA GLN A 389 -3.40 1.50 -5.65
C GLN A 389 -2.06 2.13 -6.03
N THR A 390 -0.97 1.57 -5.50
CA THR A 390 0.39 2.06 -5.79
C THR A 390 0.83 1.68 -7.21
N PRO A 391 1.72 2.46 -7.83
CA PRO A 391 2.24 2.13 -9.16
C PRO A 391 3.07 0.85 -9.14
N LEU A 392 2.99 0.09 -10.21
CA LEU A 392 3.86 -1.03 -10.49
C LEU A 392 5.04 -0.55 -11.33
N ILE A 393 6.25 -0.72 -10.82
CA ILE A 393 7.47 -0.45 -11.58
C ILE A 393 8.10 -1.78 -12.03
N THR A 394 8.62 -1.79 -13.26
CA THR A 394 9.32 -2.95 -13.83
C THR A 394 10.83 -2.78 -13.70
N SER A 395 11.55 -3.90 -13.71
CA SER A 395 13.02 -3.88 -13.68
C SER A 395 13.62 -3.14 -14.87
N ASP A 396 12.96 -3.13 -16.02
CA ASP A 396 13.42 -2.40 -17.22
C ASP A 396 13.47 -0.89 -16.97
N ILE A 397 12.41 -0.32 -16.35
CA ILE A 397 12.35 1.11 -16.02
C ILE A 397 13.42 1.46 -14.98
N ILE A 398 13.64 0.58 -13.99
CA ILE A 398 14.71 0.77 -12.99
C ILE A 398 16.06 0.81 -13.70
N ASN A 399 16.37 -0.21 -14.50
CA ASN A 399 17.64 -0.34 -15.21
C ASN A 399 17.90 0.84 -16.16
N GLU A 400 16.91 1.25 -16.96
CA GLU A 400 17.01 2.44 -17.81
C GLU A 400 17.34 3.70 -17.01
N THR A 401 16.77 3.84 -15.82
CA THR A 401 16.98 5.01 -14.96
C THR A 401 18.36 5.01 -14.33
N ILE A 402 18.84 3.87 -13.82
CA ILE A 402 20.08 3.80 -13.05
C ILE A 402 21.34 3.73 -13.93
N THR A 403 21.25 3.10 -15.12
CA THR A 403 22.40 2.89 -16.02
C THR A 403 23.28 4.14 -16.25
N PRO A 404 22.72 5.35 -16.47
CA PRO A 404 23.55 6.54 -16.69
C PRO A 404 24.34 7.00 -15.46
N PHE A 405 24.02 6.45 -14.27
CA PHE A 405 24.57 6.90 -13.00
C PHE A 405 25.50 5.88 -12.35
N ILE A 406 25.65 4.70 -12.95
CA ILE A 406 26.55 3.65 -12.47
C ILE A 406 28.01 4.15 -12.60
N VAL A 407 28.74 4.07 -11.50
CA VAL A 407 30.18 4.32 -11.48
C VAL A 407 30.86 2.98 -11.74
N GLU A 408 31.56 2.86 -12.84
CA GLU A 408 32.43 1.69 -13.10
C GLU A 408 33.53 1.65 -12.03
N GLU A 409 33.42 0.80 -11.04
CA GLU A 409 34.55 0.43 -10.22
C GLU A 409 35.51 -0.37 -11.14
N LYS A 410 36.75 0.09 -11.27
CA LYS A 410 37.80 -0.75 -11.86
C LYS A 410 37.88 -2.02 -11.00
N PRO A 411 37.70 -3.21 -11.59
CA PRO A 411 37.85 -4.44 -10.81
C PRO A 411 39.23 -4.43 -10.15
N PRO A 412 39.36 -4.87 -8.89
CA PRO A 412 40.62 -4.99 -8.22
C PRO A 412 41.54 -5.85 -9.10
N GLU A 413 42.78 -5.39 -9.35
CA GLU A 413 43.75 -5.99 -10.27
C GLU A 413 44.10 -7.48 -9.97
N ASP A 414 43.56 -8.03 -8.86
CA ASP A 414 43.83 -9.38 -8.37
C ASP A 414 42.63 -10.36 -8.43
N MET A 415 41.53 -10.04 -9.11
CA MET A 415 40.50 -11.04 -9.31
C MET A 415 40.86 -11.98 -10.47
N PRO A 416 40.93 -13.30 -10.23
CA PRO A 416 41.11 -14.26 -11.31
C PRO A 416 39.92 -14.15 -12.28
N GLU A 417 40.25 -14.06 -13.62
CA GLU A 417 39.23 -14.06 -14.67
C GLU A 417 38.22 -15.19 -14.43
N VAL A 418 37.02 -14.85 -14.04
CA VAL A 418 35.89 -15.78 -14.03
C VAL A 418 35.52 -15.97 -15.50
N LYS A 419 36.04 -17.03 -16.12
CA LYS A 419 35.63 -17.46 -17.47
C LYS A 419 34.10 -17.66 -17.43
N ARG A 420 33.39 -16.82 -18.17
CA ARG A 420 31.96 -17.05 -18.41
C ARG A 420 31.80 -18.44 -18.99
N ILE A 421 31.06 -19.30 -18.32
CA ILE A 421 30.69 -20.62 -18.83
C ILE A 421 29.54 -20.37 -19.81
N ASP A 422 29.85 -20.06 -21.06
CA ASP A 422 28.90 -19.83 -22.13
C ASP A 422 28.22 -21.14 -22.62
N ASP A 423 28.54 -22.27 -22.01
CA ASP A 423 28.01 -23.58 -22.43
C ASP A 423 27.50 -24.40 -21.26
N VAL A 424 26.22 -24.22 -20.93
CA VAL A 424 25.50 -24.98 -19.90
C VAL A 424 25.24 -26.44 -20.35
N SER A 425 25.51 -26.76 -21.63
CA SER A 425 25.23 -28.08 -22.21
C SER A 425 26.22 -29.18 -21.78
N SER A 426 27.33 -28.82 -21.12
CA SER A 426 28.41 -29.74 -20.74
C SER A 426 28.40 -30.17 -19.26
N ILE A 427 27.45 -29.70 -18.43
CA ILE A 427 27.37 -30.11 -17.03
C ILE A 427 26.79 -31.53 -16.96
N ARG A 428 27.64 -32.56 -16.93
CA ARG A 428 27.26 -33.93 -16.59
C ARG A 428 27.04 -33.99 -15.06
N PHE A 429 25.82 -34.15 -14.65
CA PHE A 429 25.50 -34.51 -13.27
C PHE A 429 26.09 -35.91 -12.97
N ILE A 430 27.11 -35.97 -12.14
CA ILE A 430 27.58 -37.21 -11.55
C ILE A 430 26.62 -37.52 -10.39
N PRO A 431 25.86 -38.62 -10.45
CA PRO A 431 24.98 -38.98 -9.34
C PRO A 431 25.82 -39.34 -8.11
N VAL A 432 25.76 -38.52 -7.07
CA VAL A 432 26.33 -38.83 -5.76
C VAL A 432 25.49 -39.97 -5.21
N LYS A 433 26.06 -41.20 -5.12
CA LYS A 433 25.45 -42.31 -4.37
C LYS A 433 25.35 -41.85 -2.91
N LYS A 434 24.15 -41.53 -2.47
CA LYS A 434 23.82 -41.42 -1.04
C LYS A 434 23.88 -42.82 -0.47
N GLU A 435 24.92 -43.12 0.27
CA GLU A 435 24.87 -44.22 1.25
C GLU A 435 23.87 -43.83 2.34
N VAL A 436 22.73 -44.50 2.34
CA VAL A 436 21.74 -44.34 3.42
C VAL A 436 22.28 -45.10 4.62
N PRO A 437 22.55 -44.46 5.76
CA PRO A 437 22.92 -45.20 6.96
C PRO A 437 21.71 -46.02 7.41
N THR A 438 21.94 -47.31 7.54
CA THR A 438 20.95 -48.25 8.07
C THR A 438 20.70 -47.90 9.53
N ILE A 439 19.54 -47.32 9.81
CA ILE A 439 19.08 -47.10 11.18
C ILE A 439 18.62 -48.46 11.71
N ALA A 440 19.29 -48.96 12.75
CA ALA A 440 18.87 -50.15 13.46
C ALA A 440 17.48 -49.90 14.09
N GLU A 441 16.57 -50.84 13.89
CA GLU A 441 15.24 -50.81 14.53
C GLU A 441 15.38 -50.77 16.07
N PRO A 442 14.61 -49.93 16.76
CA PRO A 442 14.59 -49.95 18.22
C PRO A 442 13.78 -51.17 18.68
N GLU A 443 14.38 -51.95 19.61
CA GLU A 443 13.75 -53.07 20.31
C GLU A 443 12.42 -52.61 20.94
N ARG A 444 11.34 -53.32 20.62
CA ARG A 444 10.05 -53.17 21.31
C ARG A 444 10.19 -53.67 22.74
N ARG A 445 10.18 -52.76 23.70
CA ARG A 445 9.89 -53.08 25.10
C ARG A 445 8.37 -53.13 25.28
N GLU A 446 7.87 -54.35 25.53
CA GLU A 446 6.51 -54.53 26.01
C GLU A 446 6.40 -54.04 27.44
N HIS A 447 5.68 -52.95 27.66
CA HIS A 447 5.21 -52.57 28.99
C HIS A 447 3.81 -53.09 29.20
N THR A 448 3.74 -54.18 30.01
CA THR A 448 2.50 -54.68 30.60
C THR A 448 2.02 -53.68 31.66
N LEU A 449 0.90 -53.00 31.39
CA LEU A 449 0.20 -52.19 32.40
C LEU A 449 -0.72 -53.11 33.19
N THR A 450 -0.40 -53.37 34.46
CA THR A 450 -1.33 -53.96 35.44
C THR A 450 -2.16 -52.83 36.03
N PHE A 451 -3.47 -52.92 35.86
CA PHE A 451 -4.42 -52.13 36.60
C PHE A 451 -4.62 -52.74 37.99
N GLU A 452 -4.33 -52.03 39.08
CA GLU A 452 -4.93 -52.29 40.37
C GLU A 452 -6.03 -51.26 40.63
N GLU A 453 -7.22 -51.79 40.96
CA GLU A 453 -8.36 -51.08 41.47
C GLU A 453 -8.09 -50.64 42.92
N VAL A 454 -8.28 -49.35 43.23
CA VAL A 454 -8.92 -48.87 44.49
C VAL A 454 -9.61 -47.53 44.19
#